data_ca7cac6b25567f6fb0cb12a12474bc5c
#
_entry.id   ca7cac6b25567f6fb0cb12a12474bc5c
#
_cell.length_a   1.000
_cell.length_b   1.000
_cell.length_c   1.000
_cell.angle_alpha   90.00
_cell.angle_beta   90.00
_cell.angle_gamma   90.00
#
_symmetry.space_group_name_H-M   'P 1'
#
loop_
_entity.id
_entity.type
_entity.pdbx_description
1 polymer ?
#
loop_
_entity_poly.entity_id
_entity_poly.type
_entity_poly.pdbx_seq_one_letter_code
_entity_poly.pdbx_strand_id
1 'polypeptide(L)'
;VNKMTKRRLASYGLNLVGVALLYAAITLAFTFNVFGKSTTYIQGICTTACYTIIMVTSLNLVVGFMGEFSMGHAGFVSVGAYVSAIVSGALAGHGLSDLALLLVAILAGGLAAGLMGIAVGIPALRLRGDYLAIVTMAFAEIIRVCFCNFSITGGGKTMSGILKLSTFDRAFWIMVVCVTVMFLFVRSRFGRTVQAIREDYIAASASGINVTYYKVLTFAVSAFFAGVGGSVYAHYMTAMIPTNFNFNYSAELLSEVIIGGT
;
A
#
# COMPACT_ATOMS: atom_id res chain seq x y z
N VAL A 1 36.38 -1.54 -5.14
CA VAL A 1 35.08 -2.05 -4.63
C VAL A 1 34.71 -1.41 -3.29
N ASN A 2 35.66 -1.22 -2.38
CA ASN A 2 35.39 -0.77 -0.99
C ASN A 2 34.95 0.72 -0.86
N LYS A 3 35.37 1.62 -1.76
CA LYS A 3 35.05 3.06 -1.69
C LYS A 3 33.64 3.39 -2.18
N MET A 4 33.13 2.69 -3.19
CA MET A 4 31.77 2.84 -3.70
C MET A 4 30.71 2.28 -2.72
N THR A 5 31.03 1.18 -2.05
CA THR A 5 30.15 0.58 -1.03
C THR A 5 30.04 1.50 0.20
N LYS A 6 31.13 2.11 0.65
CA LYS A 6 31.13 3.09 1.76
C LYS A 6 30.33 4.35 1.44
N ARG A 7 30.42 4.89 0.21
CA ARG A 7 29.60 6.04 -0.22
C ARG A 7 28.10 5.73 -0.26
N ARG A 8 27.74 4.53 -0.72
CA ARG A 8 26.33 4.09 -0.72
C ARG A 8 25.78 3.89 0.68
N LEU A 9 26.57 3.27 1.59
CA LEU A 9 26.21 3.12 3.01
C LEU A 9 26.05 4.47 3.71
N ALA A 10 26.95 5.43 3.44
CA ALA A 10 26.85 6.78 3.97
C ALA A 10 25.60 7.52 3.47
N SER A 11 25.22 7.35 2.19
CA SER A 11 24.00 7.93 1.64
C SER A 11 22.72 7.33 2.28
N TYR A 12 22.70 6.02 2.54
CA TYR A 12 21.56 5.40 3.25
C TYR A 12 21.48 5.85 4.72
N GLY A 13 22.64 5.98 5.39
CA GLY A 13 22.71 6.52 6.75
C GLY A 13 22.20 7.96 6.81
N LEU A 14 22.58 8.81 5.84
CA LEU A 14 22.11 10.19 5.76
C LEU A 14 20.60 10.28 5.56
N ASN A 15 20.02 9.42 4.72
CA ASN A 15 18.59 9.37 4.50
C ASN A 15 17.83 8.92 5.77
N LEU A 16 18.34 7.92 6.49
CA LEU A 16 17.75 7.47 7.76
C LEU A 16 17.80 8.57 8.82
N VAL A 17 18.91 9.30 8.91
CA VAL A 17 19.03 10.45 9.82
C VAL A 17 18.05 11.55 9.41
N GLY A 18 17.89 11.83 8.11
CA GLY A 18 16.90 12.78 7.61
C GLY A 18 15.47 12.42 7.99
N VAL A 19 15.08 11.15 7.84
CA VAL A 19 13.76 10.66 8.25
C VAL A 19 13.56 10.75 9.77
N ALA A 20 14.57 10.39 10.55
CA ALA A 20 14.52 10.49 12.01
C ALA A 20 14.43 11.96 12.49
N LEU A 21 15.14 12.87 11.85
CA LEU A 21 15.04 14.31 12.12
C LEU A 21 13.67 14.87 11.77
N LEU A 22 13.09 14.47 10.63
CA LEU A 22 11.76 14.86 10.23
C LEU A 22 10.71 14.35 11.23
N TYR A 23 10.82 13.09 11.66
CA TYR A 23 9.96 12.55 12.71
C TYR A 23 10.08 13.34 14.02
N ALA A 24 11.32 13.59 14.47
CA ALA A 24 11.58 14.36 15.69
C ALA A 24 11.02 15.79 15.60
N ALA A 25 11.17 16.45 14.46
CA ALA A 25 10.63 17.78 14.24
C ALA A 25 9.09 17.82 14.32
N ILE A 26 8.41 16.83 13.69
CA ILE A 26 6.96 16.75 13.73
C ILE A 26 6.45 16.42 15.13
N THR A 27 7.07 15.46 15.83
CA THR A 27 6.68 15.08 17.19
C THR A 27 6.95 16.20 18.19
N LEU A 28 8.05 16.92 18.07
CA LEU A 28 8.33 18.12 18.87
C LEU A 28 7.27 19.21 18.64
N ALA A 29 6.89 19.47 17.39
CA ALA A 29 5.85 20.42 17.05
C ALA A 29 4.50 20.04 17.68
N PHE A 30 4.17 18.76 17.77
CA PHE A 30 2.96 18.28 18.46
C PHE A 30 3.08 18.38 19.99
N THR A 31 4.25 18.04 20.57
CA THR A 31 4.49 18.09 22.02
C THR A 31 4.46 19.52 22.54
N PHE A 32 5.05 20.46 21.82
CA PHE A 32 5.06 21.88 22.19
C PHE A 32 3.75 22.61 21.83
N ASN A 33 2.74 21.90 21.31
CA ASN A 33 1.45 22.50 20.92
C ASN A 33 1.61 23.75 20.02
N VAL A 34 2.60 23.75 19.13
CA VAL A 34 2.92 24.87 18.23
C VAL A 34 1.67 25.32 17.46
N PHE A 35 0.77 24.38 17.16
CA PHE A 35 -0.47 24.62 16.42
C PHE A 35 -1.69 24.89 17.34
N GLY A 36 -1.52 24.99 18.66
CA GLY A 36 -2.58 25.28 19.61
C GLY A 36 -3.75 24.29 19.52
N LYS A 37 -4.99 24.82 19.44
CA LYS A 37 -6.23 23.98 19.35
C LYS A 37 -6.31 23.12 18.09
N SER A 38 -5.51 23.39 17.05
CA SER A 38 -5.51 22.66 15.78
C SER A 38 -4.57 21.44 15.77
N THR A 39 -3.86 21.14 16.86
CA THR A 39 -2.87 20.06 16.93
C THR A 39 -3.48 18.70 16.56
N THR A 40 -4.66 18.36 17.07
CA THR A 40 -5.34 17.08 16.77
C THR A 40 -5.75 16.99 15.30
N TYR A 41 -6.17 18.09 14.69
CA TYR A 41 -6.53 18.14 13.28
C TYR A 41 -5.30 17.92 12.37
N ILE A 42 -4.20 18.60 12.68
CA ILE A 42 -2.96 18.47 11.92
C ILE A 42 -2.36 17.05 12.08
N GLN A 43 -2.44 16.48 13.29
CA GLN A 43 -2.05 15.09 13.53
C GLN A 43 -2.88 14.12 12.66
N GLY A 44 -4.17 14.39 12.49
CA GLY A 44 -5.06 13.66 11.59
C GLY A 44 -4.58 13.72 10.14
N ILE A 45 -4.27 14.92 9.65
CA ILE A 45 -3.75 15.11 8.28
C ILE A 45 -2.44 14.36 8.08
N CYS A 46 -1.50 14.45 9.02
CA CYS A 46 -0.22 13.74 8.95
C CYS A 46 -0.41 12.22 8.94
N THR A 47 -1.36 11.69 9.71
CA THR A 47 -1.67 10.25 9.71
C THR A 47 -2.28 9.82 8.36
N THR A 48 -3.19 10.64 7.82
CA THR A 48 -3.75 10.43 6.47
C THR A 48 -2.65 10.39 5.42
N ALA A 49 -1.75 11.36 5.43
CA ALA A 49 -0.61 11.38 4.52
C ALA A 49 0.25 10.11 4.63
N CYS A 50 0.49 9.58 5.84
CA CYS A 50 1.29 8.37 6.02
C CYS A 50 0.69 7.15 5.30
N TYR A 51 -0.60 6.85 5.49
CA TYR A 51 -1.19 5.68 4.82
C TYR A 51 -1.42 5.93 3.31
N THR A 52 -1.71 7.14 2.89
CA THR A 52 -1.81 7.50 1.47
C THR A 52 -0.46 7.32 0.76
N ILE A 53 0.66 7.74 1.37
CA ILE A 53 2.00 7.50 0.82
C ILE A 53 2.27 6.01 0.61
N ILE A 54 1.86 5.12 1.53
CA ILE A 54 2.00 3.67 1.34
C ILE A 54 1.21 3.22 0.11
N MET A 55 -0.04 3.65 -0.03
CA MET A 55 -0.92 3.27 -1.14
C MET A 55 -0.41 3.78 -2.48
N VAL A 56 0.00 5.05 -2.55
CA VAL A 56 0.50 5.71 -3.76
C VAL A 56 1.83 5.10 -4.21
N THR A 57 2.77 4.89 -3.28
CA THR A 57 4.05 4.25 -3.61
C THR A 57 3.88 2.79 -4.02
N SER A 58 2.89 2.08 -3.48
CA SER A 58 2.56 0.72 -3.91
C SER A 58 1.99 0.71 -5.34
N LEU A 59 1.12 1.65 -5.70
CA LEU A 59 0.61 1.80 -7.07
C LEU A 59 1.73 2.20 -8.04
N ASN A 60 2.67 3.03 -7.61
CA ASN A 60 3.83 3.43 -8.40
C ASN A 60 4.73 2.24 -8.81
N LEU A 61 4.75 1.14 -8.06
CA LEU A 61 5.44 -0.09 -8.49
C LEU A 61 4.85 -0.66 -9.79
N VAL A 62 3.54 -0.50 -10.01
CA VAL A 62 2.87 -0.99 -11.21
C VAL A 62 2.93 0.05 -12.32
N VAL A 63 2.54 1.29 -12.05
CA VAL A 63 2.46 2.36 -13.07
C VAL A 63 3.85 2.87 -13.42
N GLY A 64 4.66 3.22 -12.42
CA GLY A 64 5.98 3.83 -12.64
C GLY A 64 7.05 2.83 -13.04
N PHE A 65 7.20 1.71 -12.33
CA PHE A 65 8.30 0.78 -12.56
C PHE A 65 7.98 -0.34 -13.55
N MET A 66 6.77 -0.90 -13.50
CA MET A 66 6.36 -1.95 -14.45
C MET A 66 5.84 -1.36 -15.77
N GLY A 67 5.40 -0.09 -15.78
CA GLY A 67 4.88 0.59 -16.95
C GLY A 67 3.48 0.12 -17.38
N GLU A 68 2.73 -0.48 -16.47
CA GLU A 68 1.38 -0.98 -16.74
C GLU A 68 0.34 -0.11 -16.05
N PHE A 69 -0.69 0.29 -16.79
CA PHE A 69 -1.73 1.16 -16.29
C PHE A 69 -2.79 0.33 -15.53
N SER A 70 -2.98 0.58 -14.24
CA SER A 70 -3.94 -0.15 -13.39
C SER A 70 -4.88 0.81 -12.67
N MET A 71 -6.18 0.57 -12.80
CA MET A 71 -7.24 1.32 -12.08
C MET A 71 -7.94 0.49 -11.00
N GLY A 72 -7.38 -0.67 -10.65
CA GLY A 72 -7.97 -1.60 -9.68
C GLY A 72 -7.47 -1.48 -8.26
N HIS A 73 -6.64 -0.48 -7.94
CA HIS A 73 -5.89 -0.42 -6.68
C HIS A 73 -6.78 -0.31 -5.44
N ALA A 74 -7.92 0.42 -5.53
CA ALA A 74 -8.91 0.51 -4.45
C ALA A 74 -9.45 -0.85 -4.01
N GLY A 75 -9.55 -1.82 -4.92
CA GLY A 75 -9.95 -3.19 -4.60
C GLY A 75 -8.97 -3.85 -3.62
N PHE A 76 -7.65 -3.75 -3.87
CA PHE A 76 -6.63 -4.33 -2.98
C PHE A 76 -6.56 -3.61 -1.64
N VAL A 77 -6.70 -2.29 -1.64
CA VAL A 77 -6.83 -1.48 -0.42
C VAL A 77 -8.02 -1.94 0.42
N SER A 78 -9.19 -2.16 -0.22
CA SER A 78 -10.40 -2.63 0.47
C SER A 78 -10.21 -4.02 1.07
N VAL A 79 -9.61 -4.98 0.34
CA VAL A 79 -9.31 -6.32 0.86
C VAL A 79 -8.44 -6.23 2.11
N GLY A 80 -7.36 -5.46 2.06
CA GLY A 80 -6.49 -5.25 3.20
C GLY A 80 -7.21 -4.64 4.41
N ALA A 81 -8.01 -3.60 4.17
CA ALA A 81 -8.78 -2.91 5.19
C ALA A 81 -9.78 -3.83 5.90
N TYR A 82 -10.61 -4.57 5.13
CA TYR A 82 -11.63 -5.46 5.71
C TYR A 82 -11.02 -6.68 6.40
N VAL A 83 -10.04 -7.34 5.79
CA VAL A 83 -9.39 -8.51 6.40
C VAL A 83 -8.69 -8.13 7.69
N SER A 84 -7.96 -7.01 7.72
CA SER A 84 -7.29 -6.55 8.94
C SER A 84 -8.28 -6.20 10.05
N ALA A 85 -9.42 -5.58 9.72
CA ALA A 85 -10.47 -5.25 10.67
C ALA A 85 -11.10 -6.52 11.28
N ILE A 86 -11.38 -7.54 10.45
CA ILE A 86 -11.93 -8.82 10.91
C ILE A 86 -10.92 -9.55 11.82
N VAL A 87 -9.66 -9.64 11.39
CA VAL A 87 -8.60 -10.32 12.15
C VAL A 87 -8.35 -9.63 13.48
N SER A 88 -8.28 -8.30 13.51
CA SER A 88 -8.09 -7.55 14.76
C SER A 88 -9.28 -7.71 15.70
N GLY A 89 -10.51 -7.73 15.18
CA GLY A 89 -11.71 -8.00 15.98
C GLY A 89 -11.73 -9.41 16.57
N ALA A 90 -11.34 -10.42 15.80
CA ALA A 90 -11.27 -11.80 16.26
C ALA A 90 -10.19 -12.03 17.33
N LEU A 91 -9.08 -11.31 17.26
CA LEU A 91 -7.94 -11.47 18.19
C LEU A 91 -7.99 -10.53 19.40
N ALA A 92 -8.92 -9.58 19.45
CA ALA A 92 -9.03 -8.58 20.52
C ALA A 92 -9.19 -9.18 21.95
N GLY A 93 -9.71 -10.40 22.06
CA GLY A 93 -9.91 -11.10 23.35
C GLY A 93 -8.72 -11.92 23.85
N HIS A 94 -7.62 -12.04 23.10
CA HIS A 94 -6.53 -12.96 23.38
C HIS A 94 -5.34 -12.37 24.17
N GLY A 95 -5.50 -11.19 24.78
CA GLY A 95 -4.46 -10.56 25.63
C GLY A 95 -3.21 -10.09 24.89
N LEU A 96 -3.27 -9.92 23.58
CA LEU A 96 -2.19 -9.37 22.77
C LEU A 96 -2.03 -7.86 23.05
N SER A 97 -0.78 -7.38 23.06
CA SER A 97 -0.54 -5.93 23.09
C SER A 97 -1.08 -5.27 21.80
N ASP A 98 -1.55 -4.03 21.92
CA ASP A 98 -2.10 -3.27 20.78
C ASP A 98 -1.18 -3.21 19.57
N LEU A 99 0.14 -3.15 19.82
CA LEU A 99 1.13 -3.13 18.74
C LEU A 99 1.23 -4.50 18.04
N ALA A 100 1.24 -5.60 18.81
CA ALA A 100 1.28 -6.94 18.25
C ALA A 100 0.01 -7.25 17.46
N LEU A 101 -1.15 -6.85 17.99
CA LEU A 101 -2.44 -6.98 17.33
C LEU A 101 -2.48 -6.22 16.00
N LEU A 102 -2.00 -4.98 15.99
CA LEU A 102 -1.89 -4.17 14.77
C LEU A 102 -0.98 -4.82 13.73
N LEU A 103 0.20 -5.29 14.12
CA LEU A 103 1.15 -5.91 13.20
C LEU A 103 0.59 -7.21 12.59
N VAL A 104 -0.04 -8.06 13.38
CA VAL A 104 -0.69 -9.28 12.88
C VAL A 104 -1.82 -8.95 11.92
N ALA A 105 -2.66 -7.97 12.26
CA ALA A 105 -3.76 -7.53 11.41
C ALA A 105 -3.27 -6.96 10.07
N ILE A 106 -2.23 -6.12 10.09
CA ILE A 106 -1.61 -5.55 8.87
C ILE A 106 -0.99 -6.65 7.99
N LEU A 107 -0.29 -7.61 8.59
CA LEU A 107 0.29 -8.72 7.82
C LEU A 107 -0.80 -9.59 7.20
N ALA A 108 -1.86 -9.90 7.94
CA ALA A 108 -2.98 -10.66 7.42
C ALA A 108 -3.70 -9.92 6.27
N GLY A 109 -3.96 -8.62 6.44
CA GLY A 109 -4.56 -7.77 5.40
C GLY A 109 -3.67 -7.65 4.16
N GLY A 110 -2.37 -7.43 4.35
CA GLY A 110 -1.39 -7.38 3.26
C GLY A 110 -1.28 -8.71 2.50
N LEU A 111 -1.19 -9.84 3.20
CA LEU A 111 -1.14 -11.17 2.58
C LEU A 111 -2.43 -11.47 1.79
N ALA A 112 -3.59 -11.18 2.36
CA ALA A 112 -4.86 -11.36 1.65
C ALA A 112 -4.93 -10.52 0.37
N ALA A 113 -4.55 -9.25 0.44
CA ALA A 113 -4.49 -8.37 -0.72
C ALA A 113 -3.44 -8.85 -1.75
N GLY A 114 -2.28 -9.33 -1.31
CA GLY A 114 -1.26 -9.92 -2.20
C GLY A 114 -1.74 -11.18 -2.92
N LEU A 115 -2.45 -12.08 -2.23
CA LEU A 115 -3.07 -13.26 -2.83
C LEU A 115 -4.15 -12.88 -3.86
N MET A 116 -4.98 -11.89 -3.55
CA MET A 116 -5.93 -11.33 -4.52
C MET A 116 -5.20 -10.68 -5.70
N GLY A 117 -4.07 -10.02 -5.45
CA GLY A 117 -3.21 -9.49 -6.50
C GLY A 117 -2.69 -10.58 -7.46
N ILE A 118 -2.32 -11.75 -6.96
CA ILE A 118 -1.96 -12.90 -7.81
C ILE A 118 -3.17 -13.40 -8.60
N ALA A 119 -4.31 -13.58 -7.92
CA ALA A 119 -5.53 -14.08 -8.55
C ALA A 119 -6.03 -13.18 -9.68
N VAL A 120 -5.99 -11.87 -9.48
CA VAL A 120 -6.35 -10.86 -10.49
C VAL A 120 -5.24 -10.68 -11.52
N GLY A 121 -3.98 -10.69 -11.11
CA GLY A 121 -2.82 -10.43 -11.95
C GLY A 121 -2.61 -11.49 -13.04
N ILE A 122 -2.86 -12.77 -12.74
CA ILE A 122 -2.70 -13.86 -13.72
C ILE A 122 -3.56 -13.65 -14.98
N PRO A 123 -4.88 -13.41 -14.89
CA PRO A 123 -5.69 -13.13 -16.07
C PRO A 123 -5.48 -11.72 -16.63
N ALA A 124 -5.38 -10.70 -15.77
CA ALA A 124 -5.32 -9.31 -16.18
C ALA A 124 -4.03 -8.99 -16.96
N LEU A 125 -2.86 -9.45 -16.50
CA LEU A 125 -1.57 -9.16 -17.12
C LEU A 125 -1.31 -9.88 -18.45
N ARG A 126 -2.25 -10.68 -18.91
CA ARG A 126 -2.27 -11.19 -20.31
C ARG A 126 -2.71 -10.11 -21.30
N LEU A 127 -3.43 -9.11 -20.81
CA LEU A 127 -3.88 -7.95 -21.57
C LEU A 127 -2.81 -6.85 -21.50
N ARG A 128 -2.88 -5.89 -22.42
CA ARG A 128 -1.90 -4.78 -22.51
C ARG A 128 -2.60 -3.45 -22.66
N GLY A 129 -1.91 -2.40 -22.23
CA GLY A 129 -2.39 -1.02 -22.37
C GLY A 129 -3.74 -0.80 -21.68
N ASP A 130 -4.65 -0.12 -22.33
CA ASP A 130 -5.94 0.31 -21.77
C ASP A 130 -6.86 -0.84 -21.38
N TYR A 131 -6.75 -2.00 -22.05
CA TYR A 131 -7.52 -3.19 -21.69
C TYR A 131 -7.17 -3.72 -20.30
N LEU A 132 -5.92 -3.61 -19.89
CA LEU A 132 -5.50 -3.97 -18.54
C LEU A 132 -6.16 -3.06 -17.51
N ALA A 133 -6.22 -1.74 -17.76
CA ALA A 133 -6.88 -0.79 -16.87
C ALA A 133 -8.37 -1.10 -16.69
N ILE A 134 -9.07 -1.40 -17.79
CA ILE A 134 -10.51 -1.75 -17.75
C ILE A 134 -10.74 -3.02 -16.94
N VAL A 135 -9.92 -4.05 -17.15
CA VAL A 135 -10.08 -5.33 -16.45
C VAL A 135 -9.73 -5.20 -14.97
N THR A 136 -8.66 -4.49 -14.60
CA THR A 136 -8.32 -4.25 -13.20
C THR A 136 -9.39 -3.44 -12.47
N MET A 137 -9.99 -2.45 -13.13
CA MET A 137 -11.12 -1.70 -12.63
C MET A 137 -12.34 -2.60 -12.41
N ALA A 138 -12.67 -3.47 -13.36
CA ALA A 138 -13.80 -4.41 -13.23
C ALA A 138 -13.58 -5.37 -12.04
N PHE A 139 -12.36 -5.87 -11.83
CA PHE A 139 -12.06 -6.70 -10.67
C PHE A 139 -12.18 -5.93 -9.35
N ALA A 140 -11.75 -4.67 -9.28
CA ALA A 140 -11.93 -3.85 -8.08
C ALA A 140 -13.42 -3.66 -7.75
N GLU A 141 -14.25 -3.45 -8.78
CA GLU A 141 -15.70 -3.30 -8.61
C GLU A 141 -16.35 -4.62 -8.17
N ILE A 142 -15.92 -5.77 -8.70
CA ILE A 142 -16.35 -7.09 -8.22
C ILE A 142 -16.01 -7.26 -6.74
N ILE A 143 -14.80 -6.95 -6.33
CA ILE A 143 -14.37 -7.02 -4.93
C ILE A 143 -15.24 -6.12 -4.05
N ARG A 144 -15.49 -4.89 -4.47
CA ARG A 144 -16.37 -3.95 -3.77
C ARG A 144 -17.79 -4.50 -3.60
N VAL A 145 -18.37 -5.03 -4.66
CA VAL A 145 -19.73 -5.62 -4.64
C VAL A 145 -19.75 -6.87 -3.73
N CYS A 146 -18.72 -7.69 -3.73
CA CYS A 146 -18.60 -8.81 -2.80
C CYS A 146 -18.65 -8.33 -1.35
N PHE A 147 -17.88 -7.29 -0.99
CA PHE A 147 -17.92 -6.73 0.37
C PHE A 147 -19.26 -6.10 0.72
N CYS A 148 -20.01 -5.55 -0.24
CA CYS A 148 -21.37 -5.06 -0.01
C CYS A 148 -22.37 -6.18 0.31
N ASN A 149 -22.09 -7.42 -0.11
CA ASN A 149 -23.01 -8.55 0.07
C ASN A 149 -22.64 -9.49 1.21
N PHE A 150 -21.40 -9.44 1.71
CA PHE A 150 -20.99 -10.28 2.84
C PHE A 150 -21.54 -9.72 4.17
N SER A 151 -22.23 -10.58 4.95
CA SER A 151 -22.76 -10.21 6.27
C SER A 151 -21.67 -9.89 7.29
N ILE A 152 -20.50 -10.54 7.18
CA ILE A 152 -19.32 -10.36 8.08
C ILE A 152 -18.74 -8.95 7.98
N THR A 153 -18.83 -8.32 6.80
CA THR A 153 -18.36 -6.95 6.56
C THR A 153 -19.40 -5.88 6.88
N GLY A 154 -20.55 -6.26 7.45
CA GLY A 154 -21.69 -5.38 7.69
C GLY A 154 -22.63 -5.23 6.48
N GLY A 155 -22.38 -5.96 5.39
CA GLY A 155 -23.11 -5.82 4.13
C GLY A 155 -22.87 -4.44 3.51
N GLY A 156 -23.85 -3.86 2.84
CA GLY A 156 -23.74 -2.49 2.30
C GLY A 156 -23.75 -1.38 3.35
N LYS A 157 -23.80 -1.71 4.64
CA LYS A 157 -23.78 -0.76 5.76
C LYS A 157 -22.35 -0.46 6.22
N THR A 158 -22.23 0.53 7.10
CA THR A 158 -20.96 0.88 7.73
C THR A 158 -20.49 -0.24 8.65
N MET A 159 -19.30 -0.80 8.40
CA MET A 159 -18.60 -1.63 9.36
C MET A 159 -18.01 -0.70 10.42
N SER A 160 -18.58 -0.69 11.62
CA SER A 160 -18.17 0.12 12.78
C SER A 160 -17.61 -0.77 13.88
N GLY A 161 -16.95 -0.14 14.86
CA GLY A 161 -16.37 -0.86 16.02
C GLY A 161 -14.98 -1.45 15.74
N ILE A 162 -14.31 -0.98 14.70
CA ILE A 162 -12.92 -1.34 14.43
C ILE A 162 -12.02 -0.72 15.50
N LEU A 163 -11.11 -1.51 16.06
CA LEU A 163 -10.19 -1.05 17.08
C LEU A 163 -9.29 0.08 16.57
N LYS A 164 -9.24 1.19 17.29
CA LYS A 164 -8.34 2.31 16.97
C LYS A 164 -6.91 1.97 17.39
N LEU A 165 -6.20 1.25 16.55
CA LEU A 165 -4.83 0.82 16.82
C LEU A 165 -3.78 1.70 16.12
N SER A 166 -4.16 2.42 15.05
CA SER A 166 -3.27 3.29 14.29
C SER A 166 -3.24 4.68 14.90
N THR A 167 -2.11 5.02 15.52
CA THR A 167 -1.74 6.38 15.94
C THR A 167 -0.75 6.96 14.93
N PHE A 168 -0.51 8.29 14.97
CA PHE A 168 0.47 8.93 14.08
C PHE A 168 1.85 8.23 14.13
N ASP A 169 2.36 7.96 15.35
CA ASP A 169 3.67 7.33 15.52
C ASP A 169 3.75 5.95 14.87
N ARG A 170 2.72 5.12 15.07
CA ARG A 170 2.66 3.77 14.48
C ARG A 170 2.53 3.84 12.95
N ALA A 171 1.65 4.71 12.43
CA ALA A 171 1.45 4.91 11.00
C ALA A 171 2.73 5.41 10.32
N PHE A 172 3.46 6.35 10.95
CA PHE A 172 4.71 6.88 10.43
C PHE A 172 5.79 5.80 10.30
N TRP A 173 6.03 5.00 11.34
CA TRP A 173 7.04 3.94 11.29
C TRP A 173 6.67 2.83 10.31
N ILE A 174 5.39 2.46 10.22
CA ILE A 174 4.91 1.50 9.22
C ILE A 174 5.15 2.05 7.81
N MET A 175 4.84 3.32 7.55
CA MET A 175 5.11 3.99 6.27
C MET A 175 6.61 3.93 5.93
N VAL A 176 7.49 4.30 6.84
CA VAL A 176 8.95 4.29 6.62
C VAL A 176 9.45 2.90 6.26
N VAL A 177 8.99 1.87 6.99
CA VAL A 177 9.36 0.47 6.71
C VAL A 177 8.85 0.06 5.32
N CYS A 178 7.58 0.31 4.99
CA CYS A 178 6.97 -0.06 3.71
C CYS A 178 7.70 0.62 2.54
N VAL A 179 7.91 1.94 2.61
CA VAL A 179 8.61 2.69 1.55
C VAL A 179 10.05 2.19 1.39
N THR A 180 10.74 1.90 2.51
CA THR A 180 12.12 1.36 2.45
C THR A 180 12.14 -0.01 1.77
N VAL A 181 11.22 -0.90 2.11
CA VAL A 181 11.15 -2.24 1.49
C VAL A 181 10.82 -2.14 0.00
N MET A 182 9.86 -1.30 -0.39
CA MET A 182 9.52 -1.06 -1.80
C MET A 182 10.71 -0.49 -2.57
N PHE A 183 11.44 0.47 -2.00
CA PHE A 183 12.65 1.03 -2.59
C PHE A 183 13.76 -0.02 -2.77
N LEU A 184 13.98 -0.89 -1.77
CA LEU A 184 14.93 -2.01 -1.87
C LEU A 184 14.49 -3.03 -2.93
N PHE A 185 13.18 -3.31 -3.03
CA PHE A 185 12.64 -4.19 -4.06
C PHE A 185 12.94 -3.67 -5.48
N VAL A 186 12.68 -2.37 -5.73
CA VAL A 186 12.96 -1.74 -7.04
C VAL A 186 14.47 -1.79 -7.38
N ARG A 187 15.36 -1.62 -6.40
CA ARG A 187 16.82 -1.69 -6.60
C ARG A 187 17.38 -3.11 -6.63
N SER A 188 16.59 -4.11 -6.33
CA SER A 188 16.96 -5.52 -6.35
C SER A 188 17.19 -6.03 -7.79
N ARG A 189 17.59 -7.29 -7.92
CA ARG A 189 17.65 -7.97 -9.23
C ARG A 189 16.28 -8.04 -9.88
N PHE A 190 15.24 -8.30 -9.10
CA PHE A 190 13.85 -8.34 -9.56
C PHE A 190 13.40 -7.01 -10.15
N GLY A 191 13.59 -5.90 -9.43
CA GLY A 191 13.21 -4.57 -9.91
C GLY A 191 13.91 -4.19 -11.22
N ARG A 192 15.21 -4.49 -11.35
CA ARG A 192 15.94 -4.26 -12.61
C ARG A 192 15.42 -5.08 -13.77
N THR A 193 15.03 -6.34 -13.54
CA THR A 193 14.41 -7.18 -14.56
C THR A 193 13.05 -6.61 -14.98
N VAL A 194 12.24 -6.11 -14.04
CA VAL A 194 10.95 -5.47 -14.34
C VAL A 194 11.15 -4.22 -15.19
N GLN A 195 12.15 -3.38 -14.88
CA GLN A 195 12.49 -2.20 -15.68
C GLN A 195 12.94 -2.59 -17.09
N ALA A 196 13.76 -3.64 -17.25
CA ALA A 196 14.15 -4.14 -18.56
C ALA A 196 12.94 -4.63 -19.38
N ILE A 197 11.96 -5.27 -18.74
CA ILE A 197 10.70 -5.68 -19.39
C ILE A 197 9.88 -4.45 -19.83
N ARG A 198 9.89 -3.37 -19.05
CA ARG A 198 9.22 -2.11 -19.39
C ARG A 198 9.84 -1.47 -20.64
N GLU A 199 11.18 -1.46 -20.74
CA GLU A 199 11.88 -0.83 -21.87
C GLU A 199 11.67 -1.61 -23.18
N ASP A 200 11.90 -2.91 -23.16
CA ASP A 200 11.66 -3.78 -24.34
C ASP A 200 11.25 -5.20 -23.90
N TYR A 201 9.96 -5.45 -23.97
CA TYR A 201 9.36 -6.73 -23.66
C TYR A 201 9.84 -7.87 -24.59
N ILE A 202 10.06 -7.57 -25.89
CA ILE A 202 10.46 -8.58 -26.88
C ILE A 202 11.91 -8.99 -26.62
N ALA A 203 12.80 -8.04 -26.44
CA ALA A 203 14.20 -8.30 -26.13
C ALA A 203 14.36 -9.04 -24.78
N ALA A 204 13.59 -8.66 -23.74
CA ALA A 204 13.59 -9.34 -22.46
C ALA A 204 13.15 -10.81 -22.60
N SER A 205 12.08 -11.07 -23.35
CA SER A 205 11.58 -12.42 -23.64
C SER A 205 12.61 -13.25 -24.42
N ALA A 206 13.24 -12.66 -25.45
CA ALA A 206 14.28 -13.31 -26.26
C ALA A 206 15.53 -13.65 -25.41
N SER A 207 15.80 -12.89 -24.36
CA SER A 207 16.87 -13.16 -23.39
C SER A 207 16.53 -14.26 -22.36
N GLY A 208 15.38 -14.94 -22.50
CA GLY A 208 14.96 -16.03 -21.62
C GLY A 208 14.27 -15.58 -20.32
N ILE A 209 13.90 -14.30 -20.21
CA ILE A 209 13.20 -13.79 -19.04
C ILE A 209 11.72 -14.19 -19.10
N ASN A 210 11.21 -14.82 -18.03
CA ASN A 210 9.78 -15.12 -17.92
C ASN A 210 9.00 -13.85 -17.56
N VAL A 211 8.57 -13.09 -18.55
CA VAL A 211 7.90 -11.79 -18.40
C VAL A 211 6.65 -11.89 -17.52
N THR A 212 5.83 -12.92 -17.73
CA THR A 212 4.59 -13.12 -16.97
C THR A 212 4.87 -13.29 -15.47
N TYR A 213 5.87 -14.08 -15.12
CA TYR A 213 6.25 -14.29 -13.71
C TYR A 213 6.65 -12.98 -13.02
N TYR A 214 7.52 -12.19 -13.67
CA TYR A 214 7.99 -10.93 -13.07
C TYR A 214 6.89 -9.89 -12.96
N LYS A 215 5.98 -9.79 -13.94
CA LYS A 215 4.83 -8.91 -13.89
C LYS A 215 3.85 -9.30 -12.77
N VAL A 216 3.47 -10.58 -12.69
CA VAL A 216 2.55 -11.08 -11.64
C VAL A 216 3.16 -10.87 -10.26
N LEU A 217 4.46 -11.15 -10.09
CA LEU A 217 5.15 -10.93 -8.81
C LEU A 217 5.12 -9.45 -8.39
N THR A 218 5.45 -8.54 -9.31
CA THR A 218 5.43 -7.09 -9.03
C THR A 218 4.02 -6.62 -8.68
N PHE A 219 3.02 -7.10 -9.39
CA PHE A 219 1.62 -6.79 -9.13
C PHE A 219 1.16 -7.30 -7.76
N ALA A 220 1.57 -8.53 -7.38
CA ALA A 220 1.27 -9.10 -6.08
C ALA A 220 1.96 -8.33 -4.93
N VAL A 221 3.22 -7.92 -5.11
CA VAL A 221 3.94 -7.08 -4.13
C VAL A 221 3.27 -5.72 -3.98
N SER A 222 2.86 -5.10 -5.09
CA SER A 222 2.10 -3.85 -5.07
C SER A 222 0.77 -4.02 -4.32
N ALA A 223 -0.01 -5.07 -4.63
CA ALA A 223 -1.27 -5.37 -3.94
C ALA A 223 -1.06 -5.63 -2.44
N PHE A 224 0.02 -6.30 -2.05
CA PHE A 224 0.38 -6.51 -0.64
C PHE A 224 0.55 -5.18 0.10
N PHE A 225 1.35 -4.25 -0.44
CA PHE A 225 1.55 -2.94 0.19
C PHE A 225 0.30 -2.06 0.13
N ALA A 226 -0.54 -2.17 -0.90
CA ALA A 226 -1.85 -1.54 -0.95
C ALA A 226 -2.73 -2.03 0.21
N GLY A 227 -2.73 -3.35 0.47
CA GLY A 227 -3.43 -3.95 1.60
C GLY A 227 -2.89 -3.51 2.95
N VAL A 228 -1.57 -3.34 3.09
CA VAL A 228 -0.95 -2.75 4.29
C VAL A 228 -1.46 -1.31 4.51
N GLY A 229 -1.45 -0.46 3.47
CA GLY A 229 -2.00 0.90 3.54
C GLY A 229 -3.48 0.91 3.94
N GLY A 230 -4.28 0.02 3.34
CA GLY A 230 -5.69 -0.19 3.68
C GLY A 230 -5.91 -0.63 5.13
N SER A 231 -5.03 -1.48 5.66
CA SER A 231 -5.07 -1.91 7.06
C SER A 231 -4.80 -0.75 8.02
N VAL A 232 -3.82 0.09 7.74
CA VAL A 232 -3.53 1.30 8.55
C VAL A 232 -4.71 2.27 8.49
N TYR A 233 -5.30 2.48 7.32
CA TYR A 233 -6.50 3.29 7.11
C TYR A 233 -7.67 2.79 7.96
N ALA A 234 -7.96 1.47 7.93
CA ALA A 234 -9.05 0.88 8.69
C ALA A 234 -8.95 1.13 10.19
N HIS A 235 -7.77 0.91 10.78
CA HIS A 235 -7.51 1.10 12.20
C HIS A 235 -7.37 2.57 12.62
N TYR A 236 -7.24 3.48 11.67
CA TYR A 236 -7.28 4.92 11.91
C TYR A 236 -8.71 5.46 11.86
N MET A 237 -9.47 5.13 10.80
CA MET A 237 -10.85 5.63 10.60
C MET A 237 -11.87 4.97 11.52
N THR A 238 -11.63 3.76 12.02
CA THR A 238 -12.48 2.97 12.91
C THR A 238 -13.89 2.63 12.38
N ALA A 239 -14.25 3.15 11.22
CA ALA A 239 -15.50 2.88 10.51
C ALA A 239 -15.26 2.95 9.00
N MET A 240 -15.79 1.97 8.25
CA MET A 240 -15.63 1.87 6.80
C MET A 240 -16.93 1.51 6.12
N ILE A 241 -17.11 2.04 4.91
CA ILE A 241 -18.23 1.69 4.02
C ILE A 241 -17.63 1.14 2.73
N PRO A 242 -18.11 -0.01 2.20
CA PRO A 242 -17.55 -0.58 0.96
C PRO A 242 -17.66 0.37 -0.23
N THR A 243 -18.67 1.24 -0.26
CA THR A 243 -18.92 2.21 -1.33
C THR A 243 -17.82 3.27 -1.46
N ASN A 244 -16.99 3.48 -0.42
CA ASN A 244 -15.87 4.44 -0.48
C ASN A 244 -14.73 3.92 -1.37
N PHE A 245 -14.57 2.59 -1.51
CA PHE A 245 -13.54 1.98 -2.34
C PHE A 245 -13.99 1.80 -3.80
N ASN A 246 -14.50 2.86 -4.38
CA ASN A 246 -15.03 2.90 -5.75
C ASN A 246 -13.93 3.28 -6.76
N PHE A 247 -14.33 3.39 -8.04
CA PHE A 247 -13.47 3.86 -9.13
C PHE A 247 -12.83 5.22 -8.85
N ASN A 248 -13.59 6.16 -8.27
CA ASN A 248 -13.07 7.51 -8.00
C ASN A 248 -11.87 7.47 -7.03
N TYR A 249 -11.91 6.60 -6.04
CA TYR A 249 -10.79 6.39 -5.12
C TYR A 249 -9.54 5.82 -5.82
N SER A 250 -9.72 4.88 -6.76
CA SER A 250 -8.59 4.41 -7.59
C SER A 250 -8.03 5.50 -8.49
N ALA A 251 -8.89 6.34 -9.07
CA ALA A 251 -8.48 7.45 -9.93
C ALA A 251 -7.75 8.54 -9.14
N GLU A 252 -8.17 8.81 -7.89
CA GLU A 252 -7.49 9.73 -6.98
C GLU A 252 -6.06 9.25 -6.69
N LEU A 253 -5.87 8.00 -6.26
CA LEU A 253 -4.55 7.42 -6.04
C LEU A 253 -3.67 7.45 -7.30
N LEU A 254 -4.27 7.18 -8.46
CA LEU A 254 -3.55 7.22 -9.73
C LEU A 254 -3.11 8.65 -10.08
N SER A 255 -3.97 9.64 -9.86
CA SER A 255 -3.62 11.05 -10.10
C SER A 255 -2.47 11.50 -9.22
N GLU A 256 -2.42 11.04 -7.96
CA GLU A 256 -1.32 11.32 -7.04
C GLU A 256 0.01 10.70 -7.51
N VAL A 257 -0.03 9.48 -8.08
CA VAL A 257 1.16 8.84 -8.69
C VAL A 257 1.65 9.66 -9.89
N ILE A 258 0.76 10.07 -10.78
CA ILE A 258 1.13 10.81 -12.00
C ILE A 258 1.71 12.19 -11.66
N ILE A 259 1.08 12.92 -10.72
CA ILE A 259 1.55 14.23 -10.27
C ILE A 259 2.88 14.11 -9.51
N GLY A 260 3.05 13.05 -8.73
CA GLY A 260 4.28 12.78 -7.98
C GLY A 260 5.49 12.41 -8.84
N GLY A 261 5.28 12.08 -10.11
CA GLY A 261 6.29 11.63 -11.07
C GLY A 261 6.51 10.13 -11.04
N THR A 262 6.45 9.51 -12.21
CA THR A 262 6.66 8.06 -12.43
C THR A 262 8.06 7.75 -12.94
#